data_d456b8a6e08a3ce5216bbebe0c6dac27
#
_entry.id   d456b8a6e08a3ce5216bbebe0c6dac27
#
_cell.length_a   1.000
_cell.length_b   1.000
_cell.length_c   1.000
_cell.angle_alpha   90.00
_cell.angle_beta   90.00
_cell.angle_gamma   90.00
#
_symmetry.space_group_name_H-M   'P 1'
#
loop_
_entity.id
_entity.type
_entity.pdbx_description
1 polymer ?
#
loop_
_entity_poly.entity_id
_entity_poly.type
_entity_poly.pdbx_seq_one_letter_code
_entity_poly.pdbx_strand_id
1 'polypeptide(L)'
;MITLENEQFLVEISEKGAELQKIFSKVQSIDYLWDGNPDVWAKHAPVLFPSIGKSNDDQYRHKDKNYEMPHHGFAGEFDFKVVAQSSESVSLSLSDNESTFARFPFHFDLILRYTLTSIGLETTYTVKNLSDEPMSFSLGAHPAFRIPFDDAGEFEDYEVSFEPNSIDLKRFEFVMTPMPHRSGVTHSFKTVKGKVQLTRELFKDGLIVFDNPDITSVTLSSSKSAHSVTVDTHEFPYFCLWTQDKAAAKFVCLEPFYGIPDKAGKSAELLEKEGNCVLAGRAEKEIKTSYLFR
;
A
#
# COMPACT_ATOMS: atom_id res chain seq x y z
N MET A 1 -19.19 -0.28 8.67
CA MET A 1 -18.90 -0.90 7.34
C MET A 1 -19.66 -0.13 6.28
N ILE A 2 -19.00 0.32 5.25
CA ILE A 2 -19.55 1.11 4.15
C ILE A 2 -19.59 0.21 2.92
N THR A 3 -20.67 0.25 2.15
CA THR A 3 -20.81 -0.50 0.90
C THR A 3 -20.94 0.46 -0.26
N LEU A 4 -20.15 0.25 -1.30
CA LEU A 4 -20.30 0.86 -2.61
C LEU A 4 -20.73 -0.21 -3.60
N GLU A 5 -21.63 0.14 -4.50
CA GLU A 5 -22.20 -0.83 -5.43
C GLU A 5 -22.59 -0.18 -6.75
N ASN A 6 -22.22 -0.85 -7.85
CA ASN A 6 -22.71 -0.56 -9.19
C ASN A 6 -23.11 -1.87 -9.91
N GLU A 7 -23.35 -1.84 -11.20
CA GLU A 7 -23.74 -3.03 -11.96
C GLU A 7 -22.65 -4.11 -12.00
N GLN A 8 -21.36 -3.72 -11.90
CA GLN A 8 -20.21 -4.60 -12.07
C GLN A 8 -19.63 -5.07 -10.73
N PHE A 9 -19.59 -4.19 -9.72
CA PHE A 9 -18.84 -4.42 -8.48
C PHE A 9 -19.66 -4.13 -7.22
N LEU A 10 -19.31 -4.85 -6.15
CA LEU A 10 -19.65 -4.54 -4.77
C LEU A 10 -18.34 -4.42 -3.98
N VAL A 11 -18.15 -3.29 -3.29
CA VAL A 11 -16.97 -3.01 -2.48
C VAL A 11 -17.39 -2.70 -1.05
N GLU A 12 -16.72 -3.33 -0.09
CA GLU A 12 -16.92 -3.08 1.34
C GLU A 12 -15.69 -2.40 1.92
N ILE A 13 -15.92 -1.37 2.74
CA ILE A 13 -14.86 -0.54 3.34
C ILE A 13 -15.16 -0.41 4.84
N SER A 14 -14.16 -0.66 5.66
CA SER A 14 -14.23 -0.39 7.10
C SER A 14 -13.96 1.09 7.36
N GLU A 15 -14.72 1.73 8.25
CA GLU A 15 -14.38 3.06 8.77
C GLU A 15 -13.04 3.02 9.49
N LYS A 16 -12.74 1.91 10.18
CA LYS A 16 -11.42 1.74 10.83
C LYS A 16 -10.33 1.58 9.79
N GLY A 17 -9.40 2.53 9.79
CA GLY A 17 -8.30 2.59 8.85
C GLY A 17 -8.72 2.95 7.42
N ALA A 18 -10.00 3.24 7.17
CA ALA A 18 -10.57 3.35 5.82
C ALA A 18 -10.21 2.13 4.94
N GLU A 19 -10.06 0.95 5.55
CA GLU A 19 -9.49 -0.25 4.91
C GLU A 19 -10.52 -0.93 4.01
N LEU A 20 -10.14 -1.20 2.76
CA LEU A 20 -10.91 -2.07 1.87
C LEU A 20 -10.97 -3.49 2.46
N GLN A 21 -12.18 -4.04 2.57
CA GLN A 21 -12.42 -5.36 3.14
C GLN A 21 -12.83 -6.36 2.07
N LYS A 22 -13.45 -5.88 0.98
CA LYS A 22 -13.95 -6.70 -0.11
C LYS A 22 -13.95 -5.93 -1.42
N ILE A 23 -13.61 -6.63 -2.51
CA ILE A 23 -13.81 -6.17 -3.89
C ILE A 23 -14.38 -7.34 -4.68
N PHE A 24 -15.70 -7.38 -4.77
CA PHE A 24 -16.42 -8.47 -5.43
C PHE A 24 -16.90 -8.04 -6.82
N SER A 25 -16.46 -8.76 -7.86
CA SER A 25 -17.01 -8.65 -9.21
C SER A 25 -18.30 -9.47 -9.31
N LYS A 26 -19.43 -8.79 -9.52
CA LYS A 26 -20.74 -9.44 -9.66
C LYS A 26 -20.85 -10.25 -10.95
N VAL A 27 -20.22 -9.77 -12.02
CA VAL A 27 -20.25 -10.41 -13.34
C VAL A 27 -19.40 -11.67 -13.37
N GLN A 28 -18.23 -11.64 -12.72
CA GLN A 28 -17.29 -12.76 -12.67
C GLN A 28 -17.55 -13.68 -11.48
N SER A 29 -18.34 -13.23 -10.48
CA SER A 29 -18.57 -13.93 -9.20
C SER A 29 -17.28 -14.19 -8.42
N ILE A 30 -16.33 -13.23 -8.43
CA ILE A 30 -15.01 -13.31 -7.81
C ILE A 30 -14.84 -12.22 -6.78
N ASP A 31 -14.34 -12.60 -5.60
CA ASP A 31 -13.76 -11.67 -4.64
C ASP A 31 -12.25 -11.58 -4.88
N TYR A 32 -11.76 -10.41 -5.23
CA TYR A 32 -10.35 -10.20 -5.57
C TYR A 32 -9.44 -10.01 -4.36
N LEU A 33 -9.99 -9.63 -3.19
CA LEU A 33 -9.19 -9.45 -2.00
C LEU A 33 -9.03 -10.75 -1.20
N TRP A 34 -7.95 -10.82 -0.47
CA TRP A 34 -7.70 -11.78 0.60
C TRP A 34 -8.77 -11.63 1.69
N ASP A 35 -9.21 -12.72 2.26
CA ASP A 35 -10.31 -12.79 3.23
C ASP A 35 -9.97 -12.34 4.66
N GLY A 36 -8.71 -11.95 4.90
CA GLY A 36 -8.26 -11.51 6.22
C GLY A 36 -8.20 -12.62 7.27
N ASN A 37 -7.99 -13.87 6.89
CA ASN A 37 -7.89 -14.99 7.83
C ASN A 37 -6.84 -14.70 8.92
N PRO A 38 -7.24 -14.58 10.21
CA PRO A 38 -6.36 -14.19 11.31
C PRO A 38 -5.25 -15.21 11.61
N ASP A 39 -5.42 -16.48 11.24
CA ASP A 39 -4.38 -17.50 11.41
C ASP A 39 -3.20 -17.31 10.44
N VAL A 40 -3.41 -16.51 9.42
CA VAL A 40 -2.41 -16.18 8.40
C VAL A 40 -2.06 -14.70 8.49
N TRP A 41 -2.98 -13.83 8.09
CA TRP A 41 -2.83 -12.37 8.12
C TRP A 41 -4.21 -11.69 8.19
N ALA A 42 -4.46 -11.02 9.34
CA ALA A 42 -5.79 -10.50 9.71
C ALA A 42 -6.14 -9.14 9.08
N LYS A 43 -5.50 -8.76 7.95
CA LYS A 43 -5.78 -7.53 7.22
C LYS A 43 -6.11 -7.85 5.76
N HIS A 44 -6.67 -6.88 5.05
CA HIS A 44 -7.07 -7.01 3.64
C HIS A 44 -6.31 -6.04 2.74
N ALA A 45 -6.38 -4.74 3.06
CA ALA A 45 -5.77 -3.66 2.28
C ALA A 45 -5.51 -2.42 3.15
N PRO A 46 -4.64 -2.50 4.17
CA PRO A 46 -4.41 -1.38 5.07
C PRO A 46 -3.85 -0.15 4.37
N VAL A 47 -4.27 1.00 4.85
CA VAL A 47 -3.72 2.30 4.46
C VAL A 47 -2.53 2.62 5.35
N LEU A 48 -1.40 2.94 4.73
CA LEU A 48 -0.14 3.21 5.42
C LEU A 48 0.08 4.73 5.50
N PHE A 49 0.07 5.29 6.72
CA PHE A 49 0.31 6.71 6.98
C PHE A 49 0.56 6.95 8.49
N PRO A 50 1.44 7.87 8.88
CA PRO A 50 2.32 8.71 8.06
C PRO A 50 3.71 8.08 7.84
N SER A 51 3.85 6.78 8.03
CA SER A 51 5.10 6.04 7.83
C SER A 51 4.87 4.74 7.07
N ILE A 52 5.88 4.29 6.33
CA ILE A 52 5.92 2.99 5.65
C ILE A 52 7.05 2.16 6.23
N GLY A 53 6.73 0.89 6.54
CA GLY A 53 7.66 -0.04 7.14
C GLY A 53 8.02 0.33 8.58
N LYS A 54 9.21 -0.06 8.98
CA LYS A 54 9.72 0.12 10.33
C LYS A 54 10.62 1.34 10.41
N SER A 55 10.44 2.15 11.44
CA SER A 55 11.39 3.18 11.83
C SER A 55 12.44 2.59 12.78
N ASN A 56 13.69 3.08 12.74
CA ASN A 56 14.72 2.64 13.68
C ASN A 56 14.26 2.94 15.12
N ASP A 57 14.41 1.94 16.01
CA ASP A 57 14.00 2.02 17.42
C ASP A 57 12.51 2.36 17.63
N ASP A 58 11.65 2.12 16.61
CA ASP A 58 10.26 2.54 16.58
C ASP A 58 10.05 4.05 16.76
N GLN A 59 11.03 4.86 16.34
CA GLN A 59 11.05 6.29 16.57
C GLN A 59 11.59 7.05 15.35
N TYR A 60 11.24 8.32 15.30
CA TYR A 60 11.90 9.31 14.45
C TYR A 60 12.18 10.58 15.27
N ARG A 61 13.03 11.46 14.75
CA ARG A 61 13.33 12.75 15.36
C ARG A 61 12.64 13.88 14.62
N HIS A 62 12.19 14.88 15.35
CA HIS A 62 11.74 16.14 14.83
C HIS A 62 12.01 17.25 15.84
N LYS A 63 12.76 18.28 15.44
CA LYS A 63 13.13 19.42 16.31
C LYS A 63 13.71 18.97 17.67
N ASP A 64 14.74 18.14 17.63
CA ASP A 64 15.46 17.60 18.79
C ASP A 64 14.61 16.74 19.75
N LYS A 65 13.41 16.33 19.37
CA LYS A 65 12.56 15.40 20.12
C LYS A 65 12.40 14.10 19.36
N ASN A 66 12.32 13.00 20.12
CA ASN A 66 11.95 11.69 19.60
C ASN A 66 10.44 11.49 19.71
N TYR A 67 9.86 10.91 18.68
CA TYR A 67 8.44 10.56 18.60
C TYR A 67 8.31 9.08 18.25
N GLU A 68 7.42 8.39 18.91
CA GLU A 68 7.10 7.00 18.58
C GLU A 68 6.38 6.90 17.23
N MET A 69 6.79 5.94 16.42
CA MET A 69 6.14 5.65 15.16
C MET A 69 5.97 4.14 14.99
N PRO A 70 4.75 3.62 15.07
CA PRO A 70 4.50 2.21 14.88
C PRO A 70 4.78 1.77 13.45
N HIS A 71 4.95 0.48 13.26
CA HIS A 71 5.12 -0.13 11.93
C HIS A 71 3.96 0.27 11.01
N HIS A 72 4.27 0.86 9.86
CA HIS A 72 3.33 1.42 8.88
C HIS A 72 2.53 2.64 9.35
N GLY A 73 2.98 3.32 10.40
CA GLY A 73 2.24 4.47 10.93
C GLY A 73 1.01 4.05 11.73
N PHE A 74 0.07 4.97 11.84
CA PHE A 74 -1.08 4.80 12.74
C PHE A 74 -2.46 4.93 12.07
N ALA A 75 -2.55 5.24 10.78
CA ALA A 75 -3.85 5.46 10.12
C ALA A 75 -4.81 4.28 10.32
N GLY A 76 -4.31 3.03 10.27
CA GLY A 76 -5.09 1.82 10.48
C GLY A 76 -5.63 1.63 11.91
N GLU A 77 -5.20 2.45 12.88
CA GLU A 77 -5.66 2.38 14.28
C GLU A 77 -6.93 3.20 14.54
N PHE A 78 -7.24 4.16 13.67
CA PHE A 78 -8.29 5.15 13.88
C PHE A 78 -9.52 4.91 13.00
N ASP A 79 -10.69 5.31 13.50
CA ASP A 79 -11.90 5.38 12.71
C ASP A 79 -11.90 6.68 11.90
N PHE A 80 -12.05 6.55 10.58
CA PHE A 80 -12.24 7.67 9.68
C PHE A 80 -13.70 8.11 9.65
N LYS A 81 -13.93 9.40 9.53
CA LYS A 81 -15.28 9.98 9.39
C LYS A 81 -15.70 9.98 7.92
N VAL A 82 -16.89 9.51 7.64
CA VAL A 82 -17.50 9.69 6.32
C VAL A 82 -17.83 11.17 6.13
N VAL A 83 -17.25 11.79 5.11
CA VAL A 83 -17.46 13.22 4.77
C VAL A 83 -18.31 13.41 3.52
N ALA A 84 -18.38 12.40 2.65
CA ALA A 84 -19.27 12.34 1.50
C ALA A 84 -19.51 10.90 1.10
N GLN A 85 -20.72 10.56 0.62
CA GLN A 85 -21.05 9.21 0.15
C GLN A 85 -22.14 9.24 -0.91
N SER A 86 -22.01 8.36 -1.91
CA SER A 86 -23.04 7.98 -2.88
C SER A 86 -23.08 6.45 -3.00
N SER A 87 -23.84 5.90 -3.93
CA SER A 87 -23.83 4.45 -4.22
C SER A 87 -22.47 3.96 -4.73
N GLU A 88 -21.74 4.80 -5.48
CA GLU A 88 -20.49 4.42 -6.17
C GLU A 88 -19.24 5.10 -5.62
N SER A 89 -19.36 5.99 -4.64
CA SER A 89 -18.21 6.66 -4.05
C SER A 89 -18.40 6.99 -2.59
N VAL A 90 -17.28 6.99 -1.85
CA VAL A 90 -17.20 7.47 -0.47
C VAL A 90 -15.92 8.25 -0.27
N SER A 91 -16.00 9.33 0.50
CA SER A 91 -14.84 10.04 1.03
C SER A 91 -14.81 9.90 2.54
N LEU A 92 -13.67 9.45 3.06
CA LEU A 92 -13.38 9.23 4.47
C LEU A 92 -12.24 10.13 4.91
N SER A 93 -12.32 10.74 6.07
CA SER A 93 -11.30 11.67 6.59
C SER A 93 -10.82 11.27 7.98
N LEU A 94 -9.51 11.33 8.18
CA LEU A 94 -8.81 11.31 9.47
C LEU A 94 -8.12 12.65 9.67
N SER A 95 -8.60 13.46 10.60
CA SER A 95 -7.92 14.68 11.06
C SER A 95 -7.05 14.37 12.27
N ASP A 96 -6.05 15.22 12.52
CA ASP A 96 -5.25 15.11 13.73
C ASP A 96 -6.10 15.25 15.01
N ASN A 97 -5.61 14.63 16.06
CA ASN A 97 -6.18 14.66 17.41
C ASN A 97 -5.04 14.58 18.44
N GLU A 98 -5.34 14.67 19.73
CA GLU A 98 -4.30 14.59 20.77
C GLU A 98 -3.40 13.35 20.67
N SER A 99 -3.99 12.20 20.35
CA SER A 99 -3.24 10.93 20.23
C SER A 99 -2.34 10.90 19.00
N THR A 100 -2.81 11.38 17.85
CA THR A 100 -1.97 11.47 16.63
C THR A 100 -0.92 12.56 16.79
N PHE A 101 -1.26 13.72 17.39
CA PHE A 101 -0.35 14.82 17.61
C PHE A 101 0.81 14.46 18.55
N ALA A 102 0.56 13.60 19.55
CA ALA A 102 1.61 13.09 20.44
C ALA A 102 2.68 12.26 19.70
N ARG A 103 2.29 11.59 18.60
CA ARG A 103 3.16 10.74 17.78
C ARG A 103 3.63 11.40 16.47
N PHE A 104 2.88 12.39 15.99
CA PHE A 104 3.14 13.10 14.73
C PHE A 104 2.68 14.56 14.91
N PRO A 105 3.56 15.48 15.33
CA PRO A 105 3.20 16.80 15.84
C PRO A 105 2.87 17.81 14.72
N PHE A 106 1.94 17.43 13.86
CA PHE A 106 1.43 18.24 12.77
C PHE A 106 -0.10 18.25 12.78
N HIS A 107 -0.67 19.37 12.44
CA HIS A 107 -2.08 19.45 12.12
C HIS A 107 -2.28 19.01 10.66
N PHE A 108 -3.10 18.00 10.45
CA PHE A 108 -3.31 17.43 9.13
C PHE A 108 -4.75 16.94 8.91
N ASP A 109 -5.14 16.82 7.65
CA ASP A 109 -6.23 15.97 7.21
C ASP A 109 -5.70 14.94 6.20
N LEU A 110 -6.00 13.68 6.44
CA LEU A 110 -5.86 12.60 5.45
C LEU A 110 -7.26 12.23 4.95
N ILE A 111 -7.53 12.46 3.68
CA ILE A 111 -8.81 12.15 3.05
C ILE A 111 -8.59 11.03 2.02
N LEU A 112 -9.35 9.95 2.15
CA LEU A 112 -9.40 8.87 1.18
C LEU A 112 -10.74 8.90 0.46
N ARG A 113 -10.69 8.95 -0.88
CA ARG A 113 -11.87 8.81 -1.71
C ARG A 113 -11.78 7.53 -2.52
N TYR A 114 -12.74 6.66 -2.35
CA TYR A 114 -12.97 5.48 -3.17
C TYR A 114 -14.07 5.75 -4.17
N THR A 115 -13.86 5.39 -5.44
CA THR A 115 -14.84 5.58 -6.51
C THR A 115 -14.90 4.33 -7.38
N LEU A 116 -16.06 3.70 -7.45
CA LEU A 116 -16.30 2.61 -8.38
C LEU A 116 -16.37 3.12 -9.81
N THR A 117 -15.76 2.36 -10.71
CA THR A 117 -15.87 2.54 -12.15
C THR A 117 -16.49 1.29 -12.79
N SER A 118 -16.74 1.32 -14.08
CA SER A 118 -17.24 0.15 -14.82
C SER A 118 -16.21 -1.00 -14.93
N ILE A 119 -14.93 -0.74 -14.63
CA ILE A 119 -13.83 -1.71 -14.79
C ILE A 119 -12.99 -1.90 -13.52
N GLY A 120 -13.34 -1.23 -12.42
CA GLY A 120 -12.55 -1.35 -11.20
C GLY A 120 -12.86 -0.30 -10.13
N LEU A 121 -11.85 0.00 -9.34
CA LEU A 121 -11.92 0.94 -8.21
C LEU A 121 -10.78 1.96 -8.32
N GLU A 122 -11.11 3.24 -8.26
CA GLU A 122 -10.14 4.32 -8.10
C GLU A 122 -10.04 4.73 -6.63
N THR A 123 -8.82 5.00 -6.17
CA THR A 123 -8.54 5.52 -4.85
C THR A 123 -7.74 6.82 -4.96
N THR A 124 -8.27 7.89 -4.40
CA THR A 124 -7.58 9.17 -4.28
C THR A 124 -7.25 9.43 -2.82
N TYR A 125 -5.99 9.71 -2.55
CA TYR A 125 -5.47 10.14 -1.25
C TYR A 125 -5.20 11.64 -1.31
N THR A 126 -5.81 12.41 -0.43
CA THR A 126 -5.49 13.84 -0.26
C THR A 126 -4.90 14.05 1.13
N VAL A 127 -3.67 14.51 1.19
CA VAL A 127 -3.00 14.89 2.43
C VAL A 127 -2.93 16.40 2.50
N LYS A 128 -3.50 16.99 3.55
CA LYS A 128 -3.43 18.42 3.83
C LYS A 128 -2.52 18.69 5.02
N ASN A 129 -1.57 19.56 4.84
CA ASN A 129 -0.79 20.12 5.95
C ASN A 129 -1.51 21.36 6.48
N LEU A 130 -2.11 21.25 7.63
CA LEU A 130 -2.83 22.35 8.29
C LEU A 130 -1.93 23.16 9.26
N SER A 131 -0.65 22.76 9.37
CA SER A 131 0.39 23.53 10.10
C SER A 131 0.99 24.61 9.20
N ASP A 132 1.67 25.59 9.81
CA ASP A 132 2.41 26.61 9.07
C ASP A 132 3.79 26.12 8.61
N GLU A 133 4.29 25.05 9.22
CA GLU A 133 5.60 24.48 8.94
C GLU A 133 5.52 23.33 7.94
N PRO A 134 6.62 22.98 7.24
CA PRO A 134 6.68 21.80 6.40
C PRO A 134 6.39 20.52 7.19
N MET A 135 5.61 19.62 6.61
CA MET A 135 5.27 18.30 7.12
C MET A 135 5.86 17.22 6.20
N SER A 136 6.52 16.22 6.77
CA SER A 136 7.07 15.10 6.02
C SER A 136 6.32 13.82 6.39
N PHE A 137 5.87 13.08 5.39
CA PHE A 137 5.10 11.86 5.58
C PHE A 137 5.39 10.81 4.50
N SER A 138 5.10 9.57 4.80
CA SER A 138 4.93 8.50 3.83
C SER A 138 3.45 8.15 3.68
N LEU A 139 3.06 7.68 2.51
CA LEU A 139 1.71 7.21 2.19
C LEU A 139 1.78 5.97 1.31
N GLY A 140 0.96 4.96 1.58
CA GLY A 140 0.91 3.77 0.75
C GLY A 140 -0.40 3.00 0.85
N ALA A 141 -0.66 2.22 -0.20
CA ALA A 141 -1.69 1.20 -0.20
C ALA A 141 -1.04 -0.19 -0.05
N HIS A 142 -1.73 -1.08 0.65
CA HIS A 142 -1.21 -2.43 0.91
C HIS A 142 -2.28 -3.52 0.61
N PRO A 143 -2.90 -3.50 -0.61
CA PRO A 143 -3.93 -4.46 -0.96
C PRO A 143 -3.35 -5.86 -1.13
N ALA A 144 -3.94 -6.85 -0.45
CA ALA A 144 -3.66 -8.26 -0.62
C ALA A 144 -4.65 -8.85 -1.62
N PHE A 145 -4.19 -9.22 -2.81
CA PHE A 145 -5.02 -9.90 -3.80
C PHE A 145 -4.94 -11.41 -3.61
N ARG A 146 -6.12 -12.04 -3.55
CA ARG A 146 -6.21 -13.50 -3.36
C ARG A 146 -5.59 -14.27 -4.52
N ILE A 147 -5.06 -15.43 -4.23
CA ILE A 147 -4.57 -16.42 -5.19
C ILE A 147 -5.05 -17.80 -4.73
N PRO A 148 -5.72 -18.57 -5.62
CA PRO A 148 -6.18 -18.24 -6.97
C PRO A 148 -7.42 -17.33 -6.96
N PHE A 149 -7.70 -16.62 -8.08
CA PHE A 149 -8.90 -15.78 -8.19
C PHE A 149 -10.19 -16.59 -8.22
N ASP A 150 -10.22 -17.70 -8.97
CA ASP A 150 -11.38 -18.51 -9.33
C ASP A 150 -11.18 -19.99 -9.02
N ASP A 151 -10.39 -20.31 -8.00
CA ASP A 151 -9.98 -21.66 -7.63
C ASP A 151 -9.20 -22.41 -8.73
N ALA A 152 -8.74 -21.69 -9.78
CA ALA A 152 -7.94 -22.23 -10.87
C ALA A 152 -6.44 -21.97 -10.65
N GLY A 153 -5.67 -23.06 -10.52
CA GLY A 153 -4.22 -23.00 -10.33
C GLY A 153 -3.80 -22.83 -8.87
N GLU A 154 -2.50 -22.75 -8.68
CA GLU A 154 -1.82 -22.60 -7.40
C GLU A 154 -1.03 -21.27 -7.39
N PHE A 155 -0.40 -20.95 -6.26
CA PHE A 155 0.38 -19.72 -6.11
C PHE A 155 1.47 -19.57 -7.18
N GLU A 156 2.14 -20.66 -7.52
CA GLU A 156 3.22 -20.73 -8.51
C GLU A 156 2.73 -20.68 -9.97
N ASP A 157 1.43 -20.75 -10.22
CA ASP A 157 0.86 -20.55 -11.56
C ASP A 157 0.62 -19.07 -11.88
N TYR A 158 0.80 -18.18 -10.89
CA TYR A 158 0.61 -16.73 -11.04
C TYR A 158 1.92 -16.01 -11.29
N GLU A 159 1.86 -14.96 -12.10
CA GLU A 159 2.96 -14.06 -12.42
C GLU A 159 2.58 -12.61 -12.18
N VAL A 160 3.59 -11.79 -11.90
CA VAL A 160 3.47 -10.33 -11.86
C VAL A 160 4.19 -9.74 -13.06
N SER A 161 3.51 -8.88 -13.81
CA SER A 161 4.09 -8.14 -14.93
C SER A 161 4.14 -6.64 -14.63
N PHE A 162 5.24 -6.01 -15.06
CA PHE A 162 5.51 -4.58 -14.86
C PHE A 162 5.43 -3.85 -16.19
N GLU A 163 4.84 -2.67 -16.19
CA GLU A 163 4.89 -1.75 -17.32
C GLU A 163 5.71 -0.49 -16.96
N PRO A 164 6.57 -0.05 -17.90
CA PRO A 164 6.89 -0.66 -19.19
C PRO A 164 7.65 -1.97 -19.04
N ASN A 165 7.38 -2.93 -19.91
CA ASN A 165 7.98 -4.29 -19.85
C ASN A 165 9.50 -4.35 -20.10
N SER A 166 10.08 -3.24 -20.53
CA SER A 166 11.53 -3.05 -20.75
C SER A 166 12.24 -2.39 -19.55
N ILE A 167 11.53 -2.16 -18.44
CA ILE A 167 12.09 -1.47 -17.28
C ILE A 167 13.23 -2.29 -16.63
N ASP A 168 14.30 -1.60 -16.24
CA ASP A 168 15.40 -2.18 -15.45
C ASP A 168 15.08 -2.03 -13.96
N LEU A 169 14.44 -3.05 -13.39
CA LEU A 169 13.99 -3.03 -12.01
C LEU A 169 15.17 -3.07 -11.04
N LYS A 170 15.10 -2.20 -10.03
CA LYS A 170 16.03 -2.17 -8.90
C LYS A 170 15.29 -2.46 -7.61
N ARG A 171 15.78 -3.41 -6.82
CA ARG A 171 15.23 -3.70 -5.48
C ARG A 171 16.18 -3.23 -4.39
N PHE A 172 15.61 -2.75 -3.29
CA PHE A 172 16.38 -2.50 -2.07
C PHE A 172 16.80 -3.82 -1.42
N GLU A 173 17.99 -3.83 -0.82
CA GLU A 173 18.41 -4.88 0.10
C GLU A 173 17.93 -4.55 1.51
N PHE A 174 17.46 -5.59 2.22
CA PHE A 174 16.97 -5.49 3.59
C PHE A 174 17.81 -6.28 4.58
N VAL A 175 18.04 -5.67 5.75
CA VAL A 175 18.52 -6.34 6.95
C VAL A 175 17.29 -6.76 7.75
N MET A 176 17.04 -8.06 7.87
CA MET A 176 15.78 -8.60 8.39
C MET A 176 15.73 -8.72 9.92
N THR A 177 16.85 -8.59 10.62
CA THR A 177 16.91 -8.76 12.08
C THR A 177 17.32 -7.47 12.78
N PRO A 178 16.61 -7.00 13.81
CA PRO A 178 15.42 -7.62 14.43
C PRO A 178 14.13 -7.41 13.62
N MET A 179 14.09 -6.42 12.73
CA MET A 179 12.95 -6.08 11.85
C MET A 179 13.50 -5.55 10.53
N PRO A 180 12.74 -5.64 9.42
CA PRO A 180 13.24 -5.24 8.12
C PRO A 180 13.55 -3.74 8.05
N HIS A 181 14.83 -3.43 7.84
CA HIS A 181 15.33 -2.09 7.51
C HIS A 181 16.16 -2.17 6.23
N ARG A 182 16.17 -1.12 5.43
CA ARG A 182 17.03 -1.08 4.24
C ARG A 182 18.51 -1.10 4.64
N SER A 183 19.34 -1.86 3.92
CA SER A 183 20.81 -1.83 4.12
C SER A 183 21.45 -0.56 3.55
N GLY A 184 20.77 0.10 2.61
CA GLY A 184 21.28 1.21 1.81
C GLY A 184 21.91 0.75 0.48
N VAL A 185 21.82 -0.54 0.17
CA VAL A 185 22.25 -1.12 -1.10
C VAL A 185 21.05 -1.44 -1.96
N THR A 186 21.16 -1.26 -3.27
CA THR A 186 20.17 -1.69 -4.26
C THR A 186 20.79 -2.71 -5.21
N HIS A 187 19.99 -3.65 -5.69
CA HIS A 187 20.38 -4.68 -6.63
C HIS A 187 19.47 -4.66 -7.86
N SER A 188 20.02 -4.98 -9.03
CA SER A 188 19.19 -5.26 -10.20
C SER A 188 18.29 -6.45 -9.94
N PHE A 189 17.04 -6.36 -10.35
CA PHE A 189 16.05 -7.41 -10.26
C PHE A 189 15.67 -7.90 -11.65
N LYS A 190 15.97 -9.16 -11.93
CA LYS A 190 15.81 -9.74 -13.28
C LYS A 190 14.36 -10.12 -13.54
N THR A 191 13.85 -9.72 -14.69
CA THR A 191 12.56 -10.12 -15.22
C THR A 191 12.73 -10.82 -16.58
N VAL A 192 11.73 -11.53 -17.01
CA VAL A 192 11.63 -12.07 -18.36
C VAL A 192 10.53 -11.31 -19.10
N LYS A 193 10.90 -10.37 -19.98
CA LYS A 193 9.94 -9.48 -20.68
C LYS A 193 9.02 -8.73 -19.69
N GLY A 194 9.62 -8.17 -18.64
CA GLY A 194 8.88 -7.45 -17.61
C GLY A 194 8.08 -8.34 -16.64
N LYS A 195 8.21 -9.67 -16.70
CA LYS A 195 7.43 -10.62 -15.90
C LYS A 195 8.27 -11.34 -14.86
N VAL A 196 7.65 -11.64 -13.74
CA VAL A 196 8.21 -12.41 -12.62
C VAL A 196 7.19 -13.47 -12.21
N GLN A 197 7.61 -14.74 -12.27
CA GLN A 197 6.82 -15.85 -11.75
C GLN A 197 6.78 -15.78 -10.23
N LEU A 198 5.61 -15.88 -9.63
CA LEU A 198 5.48 -16.00 -8.18
C LEU A 198 5.98 -17.37 -7.75
N THR A 199 6.85 -17.38 -6.75
CA THR A 199 7.31 -18.60 -6.07
C THR A 199 7.49 -18.31 -4.59
N ARG A 200 7.39 -19.29 -3.72
CA ARG A 200 7.69 -19.08 -2.29
C ARG A 200 9.15 -18.68 -2.08
N GLU A 201 10.06 -19.24 -2.88
CA GLU A 201 11.48 -18.88 -2.86
C GLU A 201 11.72 -17.40 -3.16
N LEU A 202 10.90 -16.78 -4.01
CA LEU A 202 10.97 -15.35 -4.30
C LEU A 202 10.85 -14.48 -3.05
N PHE A 203 10.06 -14.93 -2.06
CA PHE A 203 9.75 -14.21 -0.82
C PHE A 203 10.51 -14.73 0.41
N LYS A 204 11.48 -15.64 0.25
CA LYS A 204 12.25 -16.20 1.39
C LYS A 204 12.96 -15.14 2.23
N ASP A 205 13.36 -14.04 1.61
CA ASP A 205 14.00 -12.90 2.25
C ASP A 205 12.97 -11.83 2.70
N GLY A 206 11.66 -12.17 2.67
CA GLY A 206 10.57 -11.29 3.06
C GLY A 206 10.03 -10.43 1.90
N LEU A 207 9.91 -9.13 2.14
CA LEU A 207 9.37 -8.17 1.18
C LEU A 207 10.37 -7.82 0.07
N ILE A 208 9.83 -7.44 -1.09
CA ILE A 208 10.63 -6.96 -2.24
C ILE A 208 10.16 -5.54 -2.55
N VAL A 209 10.96 -4.55 -2.21
CA VAL A 209 10.66 -3.13 -2.51
C VAL A 209 11.51 -2.68 -3.69
N PHE A 210 10.86 -2.13 -4.69
CA PHE A 210 11.48 -1.59 -5.89
C PHE A 210 11.67 -0.08 -5.80
N ASP A 211 12.86 0.37 -6.19
CA ASP A 211 13.22 1.76 -6.40
C ASP A 211 13.10 2.07 -7.89
N ASN A 212 11.88 2.22 -8.37
CA ASN A 212 11.60 2.43 -9.80
C ASN A 212 10.44 3.41 -9.98
N PRO A 213 10.73 4.71 -10.05
CA PRO A 213 9.71 5.73 -10.27
C PRO A 213 9.03 5.63 -11.64
N ASP A 214 9.60 4.87 -12.56
CA ASP A 214 9.10 4.70 -13.93
C ASP A 214 8.11 3.52 -14.09
N ILE A 215 7.84 2.75 -13.04
CA ILE A 215 6.79 1.72 -13.06
C ILE A 215 5.43 2.43 -13.14
N THR A 216 4.71 2.22 -14.23
CA THR A 216 3.40 2.84 -14.44
C THR A 216 2.24 1.96 -14.00
N SER A 217 2.40 0.64 -14.11
CA SER A 217 1.40 -0.31 -13.61
C SER A 217 2.01 -1.68 -13.35
N VAL A 218 1.34 -2.44 -12.49
CA VAL A 218 1.72 -3.81 -12.14
C VAL A 218 0.48 -4.70 -12.22
N THR A 219 0.58 -5.81 -12.96
CA THR A 219 -0.52 -6.73 -13.19
C THR A 219 -0.23 -8.10 -12.60
N LEU A 220 -1.14 -8.61 -11.77
CA LEU A 220 -1.18 -10.00 -11.31
C LEU A 220 -2.09 -10.80 -12.24
N SER A 221 -1.59 -11.90 -12.80
CA SER A 221 -2.31 -12.77 -13.73
C SER A 221 -1.82 -14.21 -13.67
N SER A 222 -2.56 -15.11 -14.29
CA SER A 222 -2.19 -16.51 -14.45
C SER A 222 -2.61 -17.03 -15.82
N SER A 223 -1.84 -17.95 -16.39
CA SER A 223 -2.27 -18.67 -17.60
C SER A 223 -3.38 -19.70 -17.32
N LYS A 224 -3.67 -20.01 -16.05
CA LYS A 224 -4.72 -20.92 -15.61
C LYS A 224 -6.06 -20.23 -15.37
N SER A 225 -6.07 -18.90 -15.24
CA SER A 225 -7.26 -18.08 -15.00
C SER A 225 -7.42 -17.05 -16.10
N ALA A 226 -8.65 -16.73 -16.47
CA ALA A 226 -8.97 -15.63 -17.38
C ALA A 226 -8.93 -14.26 -16.66
N HIS A 227 -8.76 -14.26 -15.34
CA HIS A 227 -8.88 -13.09 -14.49
C HIS A 227 -7.52 -12.48 -14.15
N SER A 228 -7.52 -11.19 -13.98
CA SER A 228 -6.32 -10.43 -13.59
C SER A 228 -6.70 -9.19 -12.80
N VAL A 229 -5.73 -8.65 -12.05
CA VAL A 229 -5.82 -7.33 -11.45
C VAL A 229 -4.62 -6.50 -11.87
N THR A 230 -4.86 -5.27 -12.32
CA THR A 230 -3.82 -4.29 -12.62
C THR A 230 -3.89 -3.15 -11.62
N VAL A 231 -2.78 -2.83 -11.00
CA VAL A 231 -2.60 -1.70 -10.08
C VAL A 231 -1.86 -0.59 -10.81
N ASP A 232 -2.47 0.60 -10.88
CA ASP A 232 -1.81 1.81 -11.35
C ASP A 232 -0.83 2.30 -10.26
N THR A 233 0.41 2.53 -10.64
CA THR A 233 1.48 2.90 -9.71
C THR A 233 2.19 4.20 -10.11
N HIS A 234 1.71 4.85 -11.16
CA HIS A 234 2.47 5.92 -11.83
C HIS A 234 2.69 7.16 -10.95
N GLU A 235 1.88 7.40 -9.93
CA GLU A 235 2.09 8.49 -8.97
C GLU A 235 2.93 8.06 -7.73
N PHE A 236 3.36 6.79 -7.69
CA PHE A 236 4.10 6.22 -6.57
C PHE A 236 5.55 5.87 -6.97
N PRO A 237 6.56 6.51 -6.34
CA PRO A 237 7.96 6.29 -6.73
C PRO A 237 8.51 4.93 -6.30
N TYR A 238 7.78 4.18 -5.48
CA TYR A 238 8.18 2.86 -4.98
C TYR A 238 7.04 1.88 -5.11
N PHE A 239 7.41 0.61 -5.23
CA PHE A 239 6.45 -0.48 -5.30
C PHE A 239 6.94 -1.68 -4.48
N CYS A 240 6.05 -2.32 -3.71
CA CYS A 240 6.39 -3.49 -2.92
C CYS A 240 5.58 -4.72 -3.35
N LEU A 241 6.26 -5.85 -3.44
CA LEU A 241 5.66 -7.18 -3.48
C LEU A 241 5.88 -7.86 -2.14
N TRP A 242 4.81 -8.38 -1.56
CA TRP A 242 4.89 -9.12 -0.32
C TRP A 242 3.83 -10.21 -0.22
N THR A 243 4.16 -11.30 0.45
CA THR A 243 3.23 -12.30 0.97
C THR A 243 3.79 -12.87 2.28
N GLN A 244 2.96 -13.49 3.08
CA GLN A 244 3.41 -14.24 4.26
C GLN A 244 4.20 -15.47 3.82
N ASP A 245 5.29 -15.75 4.53
CA ASP A 245 6.05 -17.02 4.38
C ASP A 245 5.31 -18.17 5.08
N LYS A 246 4.13 -18.50 4.55
CA LYS A 246 3.28 -19.61 4.97
C LYS A 246 2.59 -20.21 3.74
N ALA A 247 2.54 -21.52 3.64
CA ALA A 247 1.82 -22.20 2.55
C ALA A 247 0.31 -21.82 2.50
N ALA A 248 -0.28 -21.49 3.66
CA ALA A 248 -1.67 -21.04 3.76
C ALA A 248 -1.89 -19.59 3.30
N ALA A 249 -0.83 -18.80 3.03
CA ALA A 249 -0.94 -17.45 2.51
C ALA A 249 -1.31 -17.48 1.03
N LYS A 250 -2.60 -17.56 0.76
CA LYS A 250 -3.17 -17.56 -0.59
C LYS A 250 -3.44 -16.15 -1.09
N PHE A 251 -2.41 -15.31 -1.06
CA PHE A 251 -2.45 -13.93 -1.55
C PHE A 251 -1.05 -13.42 -1.90
N VAL A 252 -1.02 -12.34 -2.67
CA VAL A 252 0.15 -11.47 -2.83
C VAL A 252 -0.30 -10.02 -2.68
N CYS A 253 0.49 -9.23 -1.96
CA CYS A 253 0.29 -7.78 -1.87
C CYS A 253 1.00 -7.09 -3.04
N LEU A 254 0.28 -6.17 -3.68
CA LEU A 254 0.77 -5.28 -4.72
C LEU A 254 0.67 -3.84 -4.18
N GLU A 255 1.79 -3.31 -3.69
CA GLU A 255 1.78 -2.18 -2.79
C GLU A 255 2.46 -0.94 -3.41
N PRO A 256 1.70 0.04 -3.95
CA PRO A 256 2.27 1.32 -4.36
C PRO A 256 2.61 2.17 -3.12
N PHE A 257 3.86 2.68 -3.07
CA PHE A 257 4.38 3.45 -1.95
C PHE A 257 4.88 4.83 -2.36
N TYR A 258 4.49 5.83 -1.59
CA TYR A 258 5.16 7.13 -1.51
C TYR A 258 5.88 7.22 -0.17
N GLY A 259 7.11 6.72 -0.13
CA GLY A 259 7.91 6.52 1.06
C GLY A 259 8.46 5.10 1.14
N ILE A 260 9.45 4.90 1.99
CA ILE A 260 10.15 3.62 2.18
C ILE A 260 10.54 3.42 3.63
N PRO A 261 10.75 2.16 4.08
CA PRO A 261 11.29 1.87 5.42
C PRO A 261 12.62 2.57 5.67
N ASP A 262 12.95 2.85 6.91
CA ASP A 262 14.22 3.45 7.28
C ASP A 262 15.42 2.60 6.81
N LYS A 263 16.53 3.27 6.54
CA LYS A 263 17.82 2.61 6.46
C LYS A 263 18.26 2.16 7.86
N ALA A 264 18.82 0.96 7.99
CA ALA A 264 19.34 0.45 9.24
C ALA A 264 20.38 1.43 9.85
N GLY A 265 20.22 1.76 11.13
CA GLY A 265 21.10 2.70 11.81
C GLY A 265 20.41 3.45 12.94
N LYS A 266 20.42 4.76 12.89
CA LYS A 266 19.81 5.64 13.89
C LYS A 266 18.46 6.18 13.39
N SER A 267 17.60 6.56 14.33
CA SER A 267 16.34 7.24 14.04
C SER A 267 16.56 8.48 13.15
N ALA A 268 15.82 8.56 12.06
CA ALA A 268 15.94 9.64 11.08
C ALA A 268 15.35 10.97 11.61
N GLU A 269 15.89 12.08 11.16
CA GLU A 269 15.18 13.37 11.23
C GLU A 269 14.04 13.34 10.20
N LEU A 270 12.81 13.62 10.62
CA LEU A 270 11.62 13.39 9.82
C LEU A 270 11.65 14.12 8.47
N LEU A 271 12.09 15.38 8.46
CA LEU A 271 12.16 16.19 7.24
C LEU A 271 13.26 15.73 6.26
N GLU A 272 14.23 14.95 6.75
CA GLU A 272 15.35 14.41 5.97
C GLU A 272 15.14 12.92 5.62
N LYS A 273 14.03 12.33 6.07
CA LYS A 273 13.76 10.91 5.80
C LYS A 273 13.63 10.65 4.31
N GLU A 274 14.52 9.81 3.80
CA GLU A 274 14.57 9.41 2.40
C GLU A 274 13.25 8.79 1.94
N GLY A 275 12.79 9.22 0.77
CA GLY A 275 11.57 8.71 0.15
C GLY A 275 10.27 9.35 0.64
N ASN A 276 10.30 10.10 1.74
CA ASN A 276 9.12 10.81 2.23
C ASN A 276 8.68 11.93 1.28
N CYS A 277 7.39 12.22 1.30
CA CYS A 277 6.83 13.44 0.74
C CYS A 277 6.99 14.58 1.74
N VAL A 278 7.61 15.67 1.34
CA VAL A 278 7.67 16.91 2.14
C VAL A 278 6.67 17.90 1.58
N LEU A 279 5.68 18.24 2.39
CA LEU A 279 4.58 19.14 2.03
C LEU A 279 4.74 20.47 2.76
N ALA A 280 4.81 21.56 2.02
CA ALA A 280 4.94 22.90 2.59
C ALA A 280 3.79 23.22 3.56
N GLY A 281 3.99 24.17 4.46
CA GLY A 281 2.93 24.65 5.35
C GLY A 281 1.71 25.12 4.56
N ARG A 282 0.51 24.77 5.02
CA ARG A 282 -0.80 25.09 4.40
C ARG A 282 -1.00 24.54 2.98
N ALA A 283 -0.14 23.62 2.52
CA ALA A 283 -0.29 22.98 1.22
C ALA A 283 -1.07 21.67 1.32
N GLU A 284 -1.54 21.19 0.16
CA GLU A 284 -2.13 19.88 0.01
C GLU A 284 -1.48 19.12 -1.15
N LYS A 285 -1.54 17.80 -1.08
CA LYS A 285 -1.10 16.89 -2.13
C LYS A 285 -2.14 15.82 -2.36
N GLU A 286 -2.48 15.62 -3.61
CA GLU A 286 -3.31 14.51 -4.08
C GLU A 286 -2.42 13.45 -4.74
N ILE A 287 -2.70 12.18 -4.47
CA ILE A 287 -2.02 11.00 -5.03
C ILE A 287 -3.09 9.96 -5.37
N LYS A 288 -2.99 9.33 -6.53
CA LYS A 288 -4.01 8.38 -7.03
C LYS A 288 -3.43 7.01 -7.34
N THR A 289 -4.27 6.02 -7.15
CA THR A 289 -4.08 4.67 -7.70
C THR A 289 -5.42 4.13 -8.19
N SER A 290 -5.38 3.12 -9.03
CA SER A 290 -6.58 2.39 -9.43
C SER A 290 -6.30 0.89 -9.49
N TYR A 291 -7.35 0.11 -9.28
CA TYR A 291 -7.37 -1.33 -9.39
C TYR A 291 -8.33 -1.70 -10.53
N LEU A 292 -7.80 -2.25 -11.61
CA LEU A 292 -8.56 -2.65 -12.79
C LEU A 292 -8.69 -4.18 -12.80
N PHE A 293 -9.91 -4.68 -12.90
CA PHE A 293 -10.22 -6.11 -12.85
C PHE A 293 -10.69 -6.63 -14.21
N ARG A 294 -10.15 -7.75 -14.60
CA ARG A 294 -10.50 -8.45 -15.85
C ARG A 294 -10.74 -9.92 -15.60
#